data_21ef90b9d4913181f6ac699fe593f8b0
#
_entry.id   21ef90b9d4913181f6ac699fe593f8b0
#
_cell.length_a   1.000
_cell.length_b   1.000
_cell.length_c   1.000
_cell.angle_alpha   90.00
_cell.angle_beta   90.00
_cell.angle_gamma   90.00
#
_symmetry.space_group_name_H-M   'P 1'
#
loop_
_entity.id
_entity.type
_entity.pdbx_description
1 polymer ?
#
loop_
_entity_poly.entity_id
_entity_poly.type
_entity_poly.pdbx_seq_one_letter_code
_entity_poly.pdbx_strand_id
1 'polypeptide(L)'
;FQCEDGGWAAFDKNVTRSWLEKVPFADHNAILDPTCSDLTARVVELLDRVRARANLAMRARVVSRNDFPTAAGLASSASGFAALALAATRAAGLDLSLEELSDLARASSASAARSLFGGYAALPAGAHRAERVAPGDHFPLAMVVTLTTKGPKAIGSTQGMQHTAATSPYYAPWVDHAPKLYEEVRRAVLEGDIERLGVAMEHSALMMHASMLAASPAVIYLQPTTLAVMAKVRELRSQGTPAFYTMDAGPHVKVLTLDEHAARVAASVGEVPGVERTIISGPGPDAAITDQDPRSVA
;
A
#
# COMPACT_ATOMS: atom_id res chain seq x y z
N PHE A 1 5.58 -2.45 12.59
CA PHE A 1 6.98 -2.06 12.46
C PHE A 1 7.73 -2.60 13.65
N GLN A 2 8.83 -3.28 13.42
CA GLN A 2 9.86 -3.46 14.43
C GLN A 2 10.93 -2.43 14.11
N CYS A 3 11.16 -1.52 15.02
CA CYS A 3 12.37 -0.72 15.00
C CYS A 3 13.53 -1.62 15.40
N GLU A 4 14.77 -1.32 14.98
CA GLU A 4 15.96 -2.18 15.17
C GLU A 4 16.25 -2.55 16.64
N ASP A 5 15.60 -1.89 17.59
CA ASP A 5 15.73 -2.07 19.04
C ASP A 5 14.56 -2.80 19.72
N GLY A 6 13.62 -3.38 18.95
CA GLY A 6 12.54 -4.22 19.48
C GLY A 6 11.19 -3.51 19.68
N GLY A 7 11.04 -2.27 19.31
CA GLY A 7 9.74 -1.57 19.28
C GLY A 7 8.83 -2.05 18.14
N TRP A 8 7.52 -2.10 18.37
CA TRP A 8 6.54 -2.61 17.40
C TRP A 8 5.60 -1.54 16.86
N ALA A 9 5.51 -1.40 15.55
CA ALA A 9 4.38 -0.80 14.84
C ALA A 9 4.16 -1.53 13.51
N ALA A 10 3.04 -2.21 13.32
CA ALA A 10 2.88 -3.13 12.20
C ALA A 10 1.48 -3.14 11.59
N PHE A 11 1.37 -3.45 10.31
CA PHE A 11 0.15 -3.30 9.53
C PHE A 11 0.00 -4.33 8.42
N ASP A 12 -1.14 -5.01 8.31
CA ASP A 12 -1.42 -5.97 7.27
C ASP A 12 -2.59 -5.55 6.38
N LYS A 13 -2.47 -5.93 5.12
CA LYS A 13 -3.44 -5.76 4.07
C LYS A 13 -4.67 -6.67 4.24
N ASN A 14 -4.50 -7.83 4.85
CA ASN A 14 -5.57 -8.80 5.06
C ASN A 14 -6.08 -8.85 6.51
N VAL A 15 -5.31 -8.40 7.49
CA VAL A 15 -5.71 -8.34 8.90
C VAL A 15 -4.93 -7.23 9.62
N THR A 16 -5.30 -5.99 9.44
CA THR A 16 -4.77 -4.94 10.30
C THR A 16 -5.64 -4.82 11.53
N ARG A 17 -5.08 -5.12 12.68
CA ARG A 17 -5.73 -5.00 13.97
C ARG A 17 -5.04 -3.91 14.76
N SER A 18 -5.70 -2.79 14.92
CA SER A 18 -5.25 -1.72 15.82
C SER A 18 -6.16 -1.70 17.04
N TRP A 19 -5.56 -1.83 18.21
CA TRP A 19 -6.24 -1.70 19.48
C TRP A 19 -5.80 -0.41 20.16
N LEU A 20 -6.76 0.36 20.67
CA LEU A 20 -6.51 1.60 21.37
C LEU A 20 -7.04 1.54 22.79
N GLU A 21 -6.15 1.71 23.75
CA GLU A 21 -6.49 1.85 25.14
C GLU A 21 -6.52 3.33 25.53
N LYS A 22 -7.60 3.77 26.16
CA LYS A 22 -7.68 5.12 26.74
C LYS A 22 -6.85 5.15 28.02
N VAL A 23 -5.79 5.95 28.05
CA VAL A 23 -4.89 6.05 29.22
C VAL A 23 -4.89 7.49 29.74
N PRO A 24 -4.95 7.72 31.06
CA PRO A 24 -4.88 9.06 31.64
C PRO A 24 -3.56 9.77 31.32
N PHE A 25 -3.57 11.09 31.22
CA PHE A 25 -2.47 11.92 30.70
C PHE A 25 -1.13 11.81 31.46
N ALA A 26 -1.11 11.28 32.69
CA ALA A 26 0.03 11.32 33.59
C ALA A 26 1.12 10.25 33.32
N ASP A 27 0.83 9.14 32.59
CA ASP A 27 1.72 7.97 32.55
C ASP A 27 2.49 7.79 31.24
N HIS A 28 2.78 8.83 30.46
CA HIS A 28 2.95 8.71 29.02
C HIS A 28 4.31 9.04 28.41
N ASN A 29 5.39 9.03 29.16
CA ASN A 29 6.73 9.28 28.60
C ASN A 29 7.41 8.04 28.00
N ALA A 30 6.74 6.89 27.89
CA ALA A 30 7.42 5.62 27.72
C ALA A 30 7.17 4.85 26.39
N ILE A 31 6.47 5.41 25.37
CA ILE A 31 6.01 4.53 24.28
C ILE A 31 6.34 5.01 22.85
N LEU A 32 7.16 6.01 22.70
CA LEU A 32 7.59 6.46 21.36
C LEU A 32 9.09 6.28 21.26
N ASP A 33 9.50 5.24 20.49
CA ASP A 33 10.89 5.01 20.17
C ASP A 33 11.46 6.17 19.33
N PRO A 34 12.45 6.91 19.79
CA PRO A 34 13.02 8.04 19.09
C PRO A 34 13.72 7.65 17.77
N THR A 35 14.04 6.37 17.55
CA THR A 35 14.69 5.89 16.31
C THR A 35 13.70 5.76 15.15
N CYS A 36 12.39 5.70 15.41
CA CYS A 36 11.31 5.70 14.41
C CYS A 36 10.63 7.09 14.26
N SER A 37 11.37 8.16 14.34
CA SER A 37 10.91 9.54 14.49
C SER A 37 9.85 9.98 13.46
N ASP A 38 10.03 9.68 12.17
CA ASP A 38 9.10 10.11 11.11
C ASP A 38 7.75 9.39 11.16
N LEU A 39 7.75 8.07 11.34
CA LEU A 39 6.52 7.29 11.46
C LEU A 39 5.76 7.64 12.75
N THR A 40 6.49 7.78 13.84
CA THR A 40 5.95 8.17 15.14
C THR A 40 5.28 9.53 15.06
N ALA A 41 5.93 10.52 14.44
CA ALA A 41 5.35 11.85 14.24
C ALA A 41 4.01 11.77 13.48
N ARG A 42 3.94 10.98 12.39
CA ARG A 42 2.72 10.80 11.59
C ARG A 42 1.61 10.07 12.36
N VAL A 43 1.95 9.11 13.22
CA VAL A 43 0.97 8.46 14.12
C VAL A 43 0.42 9.49 15.12
N VAL A 44 1.27 10.29 15.74
CA VAL A 44 0.87 11.35 16.67
C VAL A 44 -0.03 12.38 15.98
N GLU A 45 0.33 12.85 14.78
CA GLU A 45 -0.49 13.77 14.00
C GLU A 45 -1.91 13.22 13.72
N LEU A 46 -2.02 11.93 13.35
CA LEU A 46 -3.32 11.32 13.14
C LEU A 46 -4.13 11.29 14.44
N LEU A 47 -3.52 10.87 15.55
CA LEU A 47 -4.18 10.84 16.86
C LEU A 47 -4.57 12.24 17.33
N ASP A 48 -3.77 13.26 17.05
CA ASP A 48 -4.10 14.65 17.39
C ASP A 48 -5.32 15.16 16.61
N ARG A 49 -5.45 14.80 15.34
CA ARG A 49 -6.63 15.09 14.52
C ARG A 49 -7.88 14.40 15.07
N VAL A 50 -7.75 13.14 15.50
CA VAL A 50 -8.86 12.41 16.14
C VAL A 50 -9.24 13.06 17.46
N ARG A 51 -8.27 13.42 18.31
CA ARG A 51 -8.50 14.10 19.57
C ARG A 51 -9.21 15.45 19.40
N ALA A 52 -8.74 16.24 18.44
CA ALA A 52 -9.38 17.53 18.13
C ALA A 52 -10.84 17.35 17.69
N ARG A 53 -11.11 16.35 16.82
CA ARG A 53 -12.45 16.06 16.32
C ARG A 53 -13.39 15.52 17.40
N ALA A 54 -12.87 14.76 18.36
CA ALA A 54 -13.62 14.19 19.48
C ALA A 54 -13.65 15.10 20.73
N ASN A 55 -12.97 16.25 20.68
CA ASN A 55 -12.78 17.14 21.83
C ASN A 55 -12.22 16.40 23.07
N LEU A 56 -11.18 15.57 22.87
CA LEU A 56 -10.56 14.75 23.90
C LEU A 56 -9.18 15.31 24.27
N ALA A 57 -8.90 15.41 25.58
CA ALA A 57 -7.57 15.76 26.10
C ALA A 57 -6.70 14.51 26.40
N MET A 58 -7.27 13.30 26.30
CA MET A 58 -6.56 12.05 26.62
C MET A 58 -5.59 11.64 25.53
N ARG A 59 -4.51 10.97 25.94
CA ARG A 59 -3.59 10.26 25.04
C ARG A 59 -4.08 8.83 24.78
N ALA A 60 -3.47 8.17 23.81
CA ALA A 60 -3.78 6.79 23.47
C ALA A 60 -2.50 5.96 23.45
N ARG A 61 -2.59 4.72 23.89
CA ARG A 61 -1.60 3.68 23.62
C ARG A 61 -1.98 2.97 22.34
N VAL A 62 -1.05 2.88 21.39
CA VAL A 62 -1.25 2.18 20.12
C VAL A 62 -0.47 0.87 20.14
N VAL A 63 -1.16 -0.23 19.90
CA VAL A 63 -0.55 -1.53 19.62
C VAL A 63 -0.97 -1.93 18.22
N SER A 64 -0.03 -2.32 17.37
CA SER A 64 -0.31 -2.66 15.98
C SER A 64 0.55 -3.85 15.54
N ARG A 65 0.01 -4.71 14.68
CA ARG A 65 0.68 -5.90 14.16
C ARG A 65 0.47 -5.99 12.65
N ASN A 66 1.47 -6.52 11.97
CA ASN A 66 1.47 -6.77 10.53
C ASN A 66 1.73 -8.25 10.25
N ASP A 67 0.94 -8.89 9.39
CA ASP A 67 1.11 -10.30 9.05
C ASP A 67 1.85 -10.51 7.71
N PHE A 68 2.38 -9.42 7.12
CA PHE A 68 3.23 -9.48 5.92
C PHE A 68 4.49 -8.60 6.07
N PRO A 69 5.55 -8.81 5.25
CA PRO A 69 6.79 -8.07 5.38
C PRO A 69 6.62 -6.56 5.28
N THR A 70 7.12 -5.84 6.29
CA THR A 70 7.13 -4.38 6.34
C THR A 70 8.29 -3.79 5.55
N ALA A 71 8.14 -2.55 5.08
CA ALA A 71 9.14 -1.80 4.32
C ALA A 71 9.62 -2.46 3.01
N ALA A 72 8.96 -3.53 2.59
CA ALA A 72 9.31 -4.34 1.42
C ALA A 72 8.63 -3.88 0.10
N GLY A 73 8.09 -2.67 0.04
CA GLY A 73 7.34 -2.20 -1.14
C GLY A 73 5.92 -2.78 -1.26
N LEU A 74 5.36 -3.30 -0.15
CA LEU A 74 4.00 -3.86 -0.09
C LEU A 74 2.97 -2.88 0.48
N ALA A 75 3.27 -1.58 0.48
CA ALA A 75 2.39 -0.52 0.97
C ALA A 75 1.94 -0.70 2.44
N SER A 76 2.78 -1.26 3.31
CA SER A 76 2.48 -1.52 4.72
C SER A 76 2.03 -0.26 5.48
N SER A 77 2.57 0.91 5.17
CA SER A 77 2.11 2.16 5.77
C SER A 77 0.68 2.52 5.37
N ALA A 78 0.20 2.07 4.20
CA ALA A 78 -1.16 2.37 3.74
C ALA A 78 -2.21 1.65 4.60
N SER A 79 -2.11 0.32 4.73
CA SER A 79 -3.02 -0.46 5.57
C SER A 79 -2.96 0.02 7.01
N GLY A 80 -1.79 0.42 7.47
CA GLY A 80 -1.58 0.86 8.80
C GLY A 80 -2.27 2.14 9.22
N PHE A 81 -2.10 3.15 8.47
CA PHE A 81 -2.80 4.39 8.77
C PHE A 81 -4.31 4.27 8.57
N ALA A 82 -4.77 3.39 7.65
CA ALA A 82 -6.18 3.07 7.50
C ALA A 82 -6.75 2.41 8.79
N ALA A 83 -6.08 1.38 9.29
CA ALA A 83 -6.50 0.70 10.51
C ALA A 83 -6.39 1.60 11.75
N LEU A 84 -5.32 2.40 11.85
CA LEU A 84 -5.18 3.36 12.95
C LEU A 84 -6.30 4.40 12.92
N ALA A 85 -6.66 4.92 11.74
CA ALA A 85 -7.75 5.88 11.60
C ALA A 85 -9.08 5.28 12.10
N LEU A 86 -9.42 4.06 11.67
CA LEU A 86 -10.63 3.37 12.10
C LEU A 86 -10.62 3.07 13.61
N ALA A 87 -9.53 2.48 14.13
CA ALA A 87 -9.44 2.12 15.55
C ALA A 87 -9.43 3.36 16.45
N ALA A 88 -8.71 4.43 16.09
CA ALA A 88 -8.61 5.64 16.86
C ALA A 88 -9.96 6.37 16.96
N THR A 89 -10.67 6.50 15.85
CA THR A 89 -11.99 7.16 15.82
C THR A 89 -13.01 6.38 16.61
N ARG A 90 -13.06 5.07 16.50
CA ARG A 90 -13.95 4.22 17.32
C ARG A 90 -13.62 4.31 18.81
N ALA A 91 -12.35 4.25 19.18
CA ALA A 91 -11.92 4.42 20.58
C ALA A 91 -12.24 5.82 21.14
N ALA A 92 -12.24 6.83 20.28
CA ALA A 92 -12.63 8.19 20.65
C ALA A 92 -14.16 8.41 20.71
N GLY A 93 -14.96 7.39 20.38
CA GLY A 93 -16.43 7.47 20.35
C GLY A 93 -16.98 8.18 19.12
N LEU A 94 -16.18 8.29 18.04
CA LEU A 94 -16.61 8.85 16.76
C LEU A 94 -17.09 7.71 15.84
N ASP A 95 -18.28 7.91 15.26
CA ASP A 95 -18.84 7.01 14.24
C ASP A 95 -18.74 7.69 12.87
N LEU A 96 -17.60 7.49 12.20
CA LEU A 96 -17.29 8.09 10.91
C LEU A 96 -17.61 7.12 9.77
N SER A 97 -18.08 7.66 8.64
CA SER A 97 -18.21 6.90 7.40
C SER A 97 -16.84 6.50 6.83
N LEU A 98 -16.82 5.55 5.88
CA LEU A 98 -15.57 5.16 5.20
C LEU A 98 -14.94 6.33 4.45
N GLU A 99 -15.73 7.23 3.92
CA GLU A 99 -15.30 8.45 3.22
C GLU A 99 -14.61 9.42 4.17
N GLU A 100 -15.16 9.62 5.36
CA GLU A 100 -14.57 10.49 6.40
C GLU A 100 -13.28 9.89 6.97
N LEU A 101 -13.26 8.57 7.18
CA LEU A 101 -12.06 7.83 7.58
C LEU A 101 -10.98 7.90 6.49
N SER A 102 -11.38 7.84 5.21
CA SER A 102 -10.49 7.95 4.06
C SER A 102 -9.80 9.32 4.01
N ASP A 103 -10.54 10.41 4.23
CA ASP A 103 -9.98 11.76 4.32
C ASP A 103 -8.98 11.86 5.49
N LEU A 104 -9.34 11.34 6.66
CA LEU A 104 -8.47 11.32 7.84
C LEU A 104 -7.17 10.53 7.59
N ALA A 105 -7.27 9.33 7.04
CA ALA A 105 -6.13 8.46 6.77
C ALA A 105 -5.22 9.03 5.67
N ARG A 106 -5.80 9.66 4.63
CA ARG A 106 -5.07 10.30 3.54
C ARG A 106 -4.07 11.34 4.02
N ALA A 107 -4.44 12.10 5.03
CA ALA A 107 -3.56 13.13 5.57
C ALA A 107 -2.25 12.57 6.16
N SER A 108 -2.26 11.30 6.60
CA SER A 108 -1.05 10.61 7.05
C SER A 108 -0.36 9.83 5.92
N SER A 109 -1.11 9.29 4.95
CA SER A 109 -0.59 8.60 3.77
C SER A 109 -1.62 8.60 2.66
N ALA A 110 -1.30 9.14 1.49
CA ALA A 110 -2.23 9.19 0.36
C ALA A 110 -2.77 7.81 -0.03
N SER A 111 -1.94 6.76 0.03
CA SER A 111 -2.37 5.38 -0.25
C SER A 111 -3.29 4.80 0.83
N ALA A 112 -3.22 5.29 2.08
CA ALA A 112 -4.08 4.82 3.16
C ALA A 112 -5.56 5.13 2.93
N ALA A 113 -5.85 6.20 2.17
CA ALA A 113 -7.23 6.55 1.81
C ALA A 113 -7.97 5.39 1.12
N ARG A 114 -7.30 4.65 0.23
CA ARG A 114 -7.89 3.52 -0.48
C ARG A 114 -8.01 2.26 0.37
N SER A 115 -7.14 2.10 1.37
CA SER A 115 -7.06 0.86 2.17
C SER A 115 -8.24 0.68 3.14
N LEU A 116 -9.14 1.63 3.23
CA LEU A 116 -10.40 1.54 3.99
C LEU A 116 -11.50 0.83 3.21
N PHE A 117 -11.45 0.92 1.86
CA PHE A 117 -12.44 0.33 0.99
C PHE A 117 -12.01 -1.05 0.52
N GLY A 118 -12.90 -2.02 0.65
CA GLY A 118 -12.76 -3.32 0.01
C GLY A 118 -13.05 -3.26 -1.49
N GLY A 119 -12.74 -4.32 -2.19
CA GLY A 119 -12.89 -4.40 -3.64
C GLY A 119 -11.91 -3.49 -4.37
N TYR A 120 -12.44 -2.68 -5.28
CA TYR A 120 -11.67 -1.78 -6.13
C TYR A 120 -11.89 -0.34 -5.67
N ALA A 121 -10.83 0.31 -5.25
CA ALA A 121 -10.86 1.67 -4.75
C ALA A 121 -9.91 2.58 -5.51
N ALA A 122 -10.34 3.80 -5.77
CA ALA A 122 -9.60 4.82 -6.48
C ALA A 122 -9.40 6.07 -5.62
N LEU A 123 -8.29 6.77 -5.86
CA LEU A 123 -8.03 8.10 -5.31
C LEU A 123 -7.65 9.02 -6.48
N PRO A 124 -8.59 9.81 -6.99
CA PRO A 124 -8.32 10.77 -8.05
C PRO A 124 -7.27 11.80 -7.64
N ALA A 125 -6.52 12.33 -8.61
CA ALA A 125 -5.58 13.41 -8.36
C ALA A 125 -6.30 14.63 -7.75
N GLY A 126 -5.76 15.17 -6.67
CA GLY A 126 -6.37 16.29 -5.94
C GLY A 126 -7.54 15.94 -5.02
N ALA A 127 -8.08 14.72 -5.07
CA ALA A 127 -9.18 14.32 -4.19
C ALA A 127 -8.74 14.24 -2.72
N HIS A 128 -9.62 14.63 -1.81
CA HIS A 128 -9.40 14.53 -0.37
C HIS A 128 -9.63 13.14 0.19
N ARG A 129 -10.40 12.31 -0.49
CA ARG A 129 -10.79 10.96 -0.07
C ARG A 129 -10.83 10.02 -1.26
N ALA A 130 -10.65 8.74 -0.99
CA ALA A 130 -10.84 7.69 -1.99
C ALA A 130 -12.34 7.40 -2.20
N GLU A 131 -12.65 6.74 -3.30
CA GLU A 131 -13.97 6.24 -3.64
C GLU A 131 -13.91 4.76 -3.99
N ARG A 132 -15.00 4.03 -3.76
CA ARG A 132 -15.16 2.68 -4.26
C ARG A 132 -15.50 2.73 -5.76
N VAL A 133 -14.73 2.01 -6.56
CA VAL A 133 -14.99 1.84 -8.00
C VAL A 133 -15.95 0.69 -8.26
N ALA A 134 -15.69 -0.47 -7.60
CA ALA A 134 -16.51 -1.67 -7.72
C ALA A 134 -16.35 -2.58 -6.48
N PRO A 135 -17.33 -3.44 -6.16
CA PRO A 135 -17.18 -4.46 -5.13
C PRO A 135 -16.16 -5.53 -5.52
N GLY A 136 -15.69 -6.32 -4.54
CA GLY A 136 -14.61 -7.29 -4.75
C GLY A 136 -14.95 -8.45 -5.68
N ASP A 137 -16.22 -8.81 -5.77
CA ASP A 137 -16.76 -9.87 -6.62
C ASP A 137 -17.09 -9.41 -8.05
N HIS A 138 -16.95 -8.11 -8.33
CA HIS A 138 -17.24 -7.54 -9.65
C HIS A 138 -16.31 -8.08 -10.74
N PHE A 139 -15.03 -8.26 -10.43
CA PHE A 139 -14.02 -8.69 -11.37
C PHE A 139 -13.08 -9.68 -10.67
N PRO A 140 -12.99 -10.97 -11.11
CA PRO A 140 -12.23 -12.02 -10.40
C PRO A 140 -10.72 -11.88 -10.66
N LEU A 141 -10.12 -10.82 -10.14
CA LEU A 141 -8.69 -10.56 -10.24
C LEU A 141 -7.91 -11.12 -9.06
N ALA A 142 -6.70 -11.56 -9.32
CA ALA A 142 -5.69 -11.87 -8.33
C ALA A 142 -4.40 -11.08 -8.58
N MET A 143 -3.70 -10.77 -7.50
CA MET A 143 -2.38 -10.17 -7.50
C MET A 143 -1.38 -11.16 -6.94
N VAL A 144 -0.43 -11.60 -7.76
CA VAL A 144 0.69 -12.45 -7.34
C VAL A 144 1.88 -11.55 -7.04
N VAL A 145 2.25 -11.45 -5.78
CA VAL A 145 3.38 -10.65 -5.32
C VAL A 145 4.64 -11.51 -5.29
N THR A 146 5.72 -11.10 -5.97
CA THR A 146 7.03 -11.76 -5.89
C THR A 146 7.90 -11.06 -4.84
N LEU A 147 8.39 -11.81 -3.86
CA LEU A 147 9.38 -11.34 -2.89
C LEU A 147 10.78 -11.67 -3.42
N THR A 148 11.56 -10.63 -3.75
CA THR A 148 12.84 -10.78 -4.46
C THR A 148 14.06 -10.41 -3.61
N THR A 149 13.89 -9.79 -2.45
CA THR A 149 14.98 -9.40 -1.55
C THR A 149 14.51 -9.32 -0.12
N LYS A 150 15.44 -9.53 0.81
CA LYS A 150 15.27 -9.25 2.23
C LYS A 150 15.99 -7.95 2.58
N GLY A 151 15.27 -7.04 3.20
CA GLY A 151 15.85 -5.82 3.75
C GLY A 151 15.23 -4.51 3.25
N PRO A 152 15.56 -3.42 3.91
CA PRO A 152 15.04 -2.10 3.58
C PRO A 152 15.62 -1.62 2.25
N LYS A 153 14.83 -0.88 1.51
CA LYS A 153 15.27 -0.19 0.29
C LYS A 153 16.21 0.97 0.63
N ALA A 154 17.17 1.25 -0.27
CA ALA A 154 18.19 2.29 -0.08
C ALA A 154 17.60 3.71 0.06
N ILE A 155 16.47 3.99 -0.58
CA ILE A 155 15.79 5.29 -0.52
C ILE A 155 14.28 5.09 -0.30
N GLY A 156 13.69 5.84 0.63
CA GLY A 156 12.25 5.81 0.91
C GLY A 156 11.43 6.35 -0.27
N SER A 157 10.17 5.87 -0.42
CA SER A 157 9.30 6.25 -1.56
C SER A 157 9.07 7.77 -1.62
N THR A 158 8.80 8.41 -0.47
CA THR A 158 8.57 9.86 -0.39
C THR A 158 9.80 10.64 -0.82
N GLN A 159 10.97 10.30 -0.25
CA GLN A 159 12.23 10.95 -0.59
C GLN A 159 12.61 10.73 -2.04
N GLY A 160 12.49 9.50 -2.55
CA GLY A 160 12.76 9.18 -3.96
C GLY A 160 11.87 9.97 -4.91
N MET A 161 10.57 10.10 -4.60
CA MET A 161 9.64 10.85 -5.43
C MET A 161 9.89 12.36 -5.38
N GLN A 162 10.18 12.93 -4.21
CA GLN A 162 10.54 14.35 -4.08
C GLN A 162 11.81 14.68 -4.87
N HIS A 163 12.83 13.82 -4.79
CA HIS A 163 14.05 13.97 -5.57
C HIS A 163 13.78 13.86 -7.08
N THR A 164 12.97 12.89 -7.49
CA THR A 164 12.57 12.73 -8.91
C THR A 164 11.83 13.97 -9.42
N ALA A 165 10.89 14.50 -8.64
CA ALA A 165 10.14 15.69 -9.00
C ALA A 165 11.06 16.93 -9.21
N ALA A 166 12.11 17.03 -8.39
CA ALA A 166 13.04 18.15 -8.45
C ALA A 166 14.09 18.04 -9.57
N THR A 167 14.43 16.83 -10.03
CA THR A 167 15.61 16.63 -10.87
C THR A 167 15.36 15.90 -12.19
N SER A 168 14.21 15.19 -12.34
CA SER A 168 13.94 14.41 -13.54
C SER A 168 13.23 15.23 -14.62
N PRO A 169 13.73 15.26 -15.86
CA PRO A 169 13.05 15.91 -16.98
C PRO A 169 11.78 15.17 -17.41
N TYR A 170 11.59 13.92 -16.98
CA TYR A 170 10.42 13.09 -17.32
C TYR A 170 9.32 13.11 -16.26
N TYR A 171 9.51 13.82 -15.15
CA TYR A 171 8.52 13.89 -14.09
C TYR A 171 7.23 14.59 -14.53
N ALA A 172 7.34 15.79 -15.10
CA ALA A 172 6.17 16.54 -15.56
C ALA A 172 5.38 15.81 -16.67
N PRO A 173 6.00 15.26 -17.73
CA PRO A 173 5.28 14.45 -18.72
C PRO A 173 4.57 13.23 -18.13
N TRP A 174 5.15 12.58 -17.13
CA TRP A 174 4.48 11.48 -16.43
C TRP A 174 3.25 11.97 -15.66
N VAL A 175 3.38 13.06 -14.90
CA VAL A 175 2.26 13.65 -14.14
C VAL A 175 1.13 14.09 -15.07
N ASP A 176 1.45 14.73 -16.19
CA ASP A 176 0.48 15.18 -17.19
C ASP A 176 -0.27 14.01 -17.86
N HIS A 177 0.39 12.84 -17.97
CA HIS A 177 -0.20 11.64 -18.57
C HIS A 177 -1.02 10.81 -17.57
N ALA A 178 -0.71 10.88 -16.27
CA ALA A 178 -1.31 10.04 -15.24
C ALA A 178 -2.85 10.10 -15.18
N PRO A 179 -3.53 11.25 -15.39
CA PRO A 179 -4.99 11.30 -15.40
C PRO A 179 -5.63 10.46 -16.51
N LYS A 180 -5.00 10.36 -17.68
CA LYS A 180 -5.50 9.53 -18.79
C LYS A 180 -5.42 8.05 -18.43
N LEU A 181 -4.29 7.62 -17.86
CA LEU A 181 -4.11 6.24 -17.39
C LEU A 181 -5.06 5.90 -16.24
N TYR A 182 -5.31 6.85 -15.35
CA TYR A 182 -6.28 6.68 -14.27
C TYR A 182 -7.69 6.36 -14.82
N GLU A 183 -8.18 7.15 -15.78
CA GLU A 183 -9.49 6.93 -16.39
C GLU A 183 -9.54 5.62 -17.20
N GLU A 184 -8.46 5.26 -17.88
CA GLU A 184 -8.36 4.00 -18.61
C GLU A 184 -8.43 2.80 -17.66
N VAL A 185 -7.65 2.81 -16.57
CA VAL A 185 -7.65 1.76 -15.54
C VAL A 185 -9.03 1.66 -14.87
N ARG A 186 -9.63 2.81 -14.50
CA ARG A 186 -10.96 2.86 -13.88
C ARG A 186 -12.02 2.24 -14.78
N ARG A 187 -12.02 2.60 -16.06
CA ARG A 187 -12.94 2.06 -17.05
C ARG A 187 -12.75 0.57 -17.27
N ALA A 188 -11.50 0.11 -17.43
CA ALA A 188 -11.18 -1.29 -17.62
C ALA A 188 -11.62 -2.16 -16.42
N VAL A 189 -11.52 -1.66 -15.19
CA VAL A 189 -12.07 -2.34 -14.00
C VAL A 189 -13.58 -2.47 -14.11
N LEU A 190 -14.30 -1.39 -14.46
CA LEU A 190 -15.76 -1.40 -14.57
C LEU A 190 -16.28 -2.29 -15.70
N GLU A 191 -15.53 -2.41 -16.78
CA GLU A 191 -15.87 -3.25 -17.94
C GLU A 191 -15.39 -4.71 -17.78
N GLY A 192 -14.58 -5.03 -16.75
CA GLY A 192 -14.00 -6.36 -16.56
C GLY A 192 -12.97 -6.74 -17.63
N ASP A 193 -12.29 -5.76 -18.21
CA ASP A 193 -11.32 -5.95 -19.29
C ASP A 193 -9.89 -6.04 -18.75
N ILE A 194 -9.41 -7.27 -18.58
CA ILE A 194 -8.06 -7.52 -18.02
C ILE A 194 -6.94 -7.07 -18.95
N GLU A 195 -7.12 -7.14 -20.26
CA GLU A 195 -6.09 -6.73 -21.22
C GLU A 195 -5.87 -5.22 -21.16
N ARG A 196 -6.95 -4.44 -21.23
CA ARG A 196 -6.88 -2.96 -21.11
C ARG A 196 -6.34 -2.55 -19.75
N LEU A 197 -6.84 -3.17 -18.67
CA LEU A 197 -6.37 -2.91 -17.32
C LEU A 197 -4.89 -3.18 -17.19
N GLY A 198 -4.44 -4.35 -17.63
CA GLY A 198 -3.05 -4.78 -17.52
C GLY A 198 -2.09 -3.92 -18.32
N VAL A 199 -2.43 -3.60 -19.56
CA VAL A 199 -1.62 -2.72 -20.42
C VAL A 199 -1.49 -1.32 -19.82
N ALA A 200 -2.58 -0.72 -19.36
CA ALA A 200 -2.56 0.61 -18.74
C ALA A 200 -1.77 0.60 -17.42
N MET A 201 -1.91 -0.45 -16.62
CA MET A 201 -1.17 -0.64 -15.36
C MET A 201 0.34 -0.78 -15.60
N GLU A 202 0.77 -1.63 -16.54
CA GLU A 202 2.19 -1.77 -16.92
C GLU A 202 2.76 -0.44 -17.40
N HIS A 203 2.03 0.27 -18.27
CA HIS A 203 2.45 1.57 -18.78
C HIS A 203 2.63 2.58 -17.64
N SER A 204 1.67 2.67 -16.73
CA SER A 204 1.75 3.57 -15.56
C SER A 204 2.99 3.28 -14.70
N ALA A 205 3.25 2.02 -14.39
CA ALA A 205 4.41 1.62 -13.61
C ALA A 205 5.73 1.96 -14.32
N LEU A 206 5.82 1.67 -15.62
CA LEU A 206 7.01 1.94 -16.41
C LEU A 206 7.29 3.43 -16.57
N MET A 207 6.27 4.28 -16.75
CA MET A 207 6.44 5.73 -16.78
C MET A 207 6.98 6.28 -15.46
N MET A 208 6.45 5.80 -14.32
CA MET A 208 6.96 6.17 -13.00
C MET A 208 8.44 5.80 -12.86
N HIS A 209 8.81 4.56 -13.16
CA HIS A 209 10.20 4.11 -13.06
C HIS A 209 11.13 4.81 -14.05
N ALA A 210 10.67 5.09 -15.27
CA ALA A 210 11.44 5.88 -16.26
C ALA A 210 11.74 7.29 -15.74
N SER A 211 10.75 7.94 -15.10
CA SER A 211 10.98 9.25 -14.49
C SER A 211 12.01 9.19 -13.36
N MET A 212 11.99 8.14 -12.54
CA MET A 212 12.95 7.92 -11.46
C MET A 212 14.37 7.63 -12.01
N LEU A 213 14.49 6.82 -13.05
CA LEU A 213 15.76 6.48 -13.69
C LEU A 213 16.44 7.72 -14.30
N ALA A 214 15.67 8.69 -14.76
CA ALA A 214 16.16 9.94 -15.34
C ALA A 214 16.41 11.05 -14.31
N ALA A 215 16.17 10.81 -13.02
CA ALA A 215 16.55 11.75 -11.96
C ALA A 215 18.07 11.87 -11.83
N SER A 216 18.56 12.97 -11.29
CA SER A 216 20.01 13.20 -11.09
C SER A 216 20.33 13.54 -9.62
N PRO A 217 21.00 12.65 -8.88
CA PRO A 217 21.35 11.24 -9.20
C PRO A 217 20.13 10.36 -9.49
N ALA A 218 20.32 9.28 -10.25
CA ALA A 218 19.23 8.36 -10.59
C ALA A 218 18.66 7.66 -9.36
N VAL A 219 17.34 7.48 -9.32
CA VAL A 219 16.65 6.63 -8.34
C VAL A 219 16.30 5.30 -8.99
N ILE A 220 16.94 4.22 -8.54
CA ILE A 220 16.85 2.90 -9.15
C ILE A 220 16.32 1.91 -8.13
N TYR A 221 15.09 1.44 -8.34
CA TYR A 221 14.50 0.35 -7.54
C TYR A 221 14.58 -1.00 -8.28
N LEU A 222 14.70 -0.97 -9.61
CA LEU A 222 14.74 -2.16 -10.44
C LEU A 222 16.05 -2.94 -10.18
N GLN A 223 15.92 -4.25 -10.00
CA GLN A 223 17.02 -5.17 -9.83
C GLN A 223 17.04 -6.19 -10.99
N PRO A 224 18.11 -6.95 -11.19
CA PRO A 224 18.14 -8.01 -12.22
C PRO A 224 16.95 -8.97 -12.11
N THR A 225 16.59 -9.39 -10.88
CA THR A 225 15.42 -10.25 -10.64
C THR A 225 14.10 -9.55 -11.00
N THR A 226 13.97 -8.24 -10.78
CA THR A 226 12.79 -7.48 -11.23
C THR A 226 12.59 -7.62 -12.73
N LEU A 227 13.65 -7.42 -13.52
CA LEU A 227 13.61 -7.53 -14.97
C LEU A 227 13.36 -8.99 -15.44
N ALA A 228 13.93 -9.96 -14.73
CA ALA A 228 13.69 -11.38 -15.03
C ALA A 228 12.22 -11.78 -14.80
N VAL A 229 11.60 -11.31 -13.71
CA VAL A 229 10.16 -11.52 -13.46
C VAL A 229 9.31 -10.83 -14.52
N MET A 230 9.63 -9.60 -14.92
CA MET A 230 8.93 -8.89 -16.00
C MET A 230 9.01 -9.67 -17.33
N ALA A 231 10.17 -10.24 -17.66
CA ALA A 231 10.35 -11.10 -18.84
C ALA A 231 9.48 -12.37 -18.75
N LYS A 232 9.46 -13.05 -17.59
CA LYS A 232 8.62 -14.24 -17.35
C LYS A 232 7.13 -13.92 -17.48
N VAL A 233 6.67 -12.78 -16.99
CA VAL A 233 5.26 -12.35 -17.15
C VAL A 233 4.91 -12.16 -18.62
N ARG A 234 5.78 -11.54 -19.41
CA ARG A 234 5.58 -11.38 -20.86
C ARG A 234 5.58 -12.73 -21.60
N GLU A 235 6.41 -13.67 -21.17
CA GLU A 235 6.41 -15.05 -21.69
C GLU A 235 5.06 -15.74 -21.41
N LEU A 236 4.56 -15.69 -20.16
CA LEU A 236 3.24 -16.24 -19.79
C LEU A 236 2.12 -15.65 -20.65
N ARG A 237 2.13 -14.35 -20.89
CA ARG A 237 1.14 -13.68 -21.74
C ARG A 237 1.24 -14.15 -23.19
N SER A 238 2.45 -14.32 -23.74
CA SER A 238 2.64 -14.85 -25.10
C SER A 238 2.15 -16.29 -25.26
N GLN A 239 2.04 -17.03 -24.16
CA GLN A 239 1.49 -18.39 -24.08
C GLN A 239 -0.02 -18.41 -23.78
N GLY A 240 -0.70 -17.26 -23.82
CA GLY A 240 -2.13 -17.13 -23.64
C GLY A 240 -2.60 -17.03 -22.18
N THR A 241 -1.70 -16.84 -21.19
CA THR A 241 -2.09 -16.57 -19.82
C THR A 241 -2.17 -15.06 -19.61
N PRO A 242 -3.32 -14.46 -19.28
CA PRO A 242 -3.43 -13.03 -19.02
C PRO A 242 -2.65 -12.68 -17.75
N ALA A 243 -1.45 -12.15 -17.93
CA ALA A 243 -0.55 -11.77 -16.84
C ALA A 243 0.12 -10.43 -17.16
N PHE A 244 0.07 -9.51 -16.21
CA PHE A 244 0.58 -8.14 -16.34
C PHE A 244 1.30 -7.74 -15.06
N TYR A 245 2.40 -6.99 -15.18
CA TYR A 245 3.19 -6.61 -14.03
C TYR A 245 2.98 -5.15 -13.61
N THR A 246 3.16 -4.90 -12.33
CA THR A 246 3.33 -3.54 -11.79
C THR A 246 4.38 -3.55 -10.68
N MET A 247 4.96 -2.39 -10.41
CA MET A 247 5.90 -2.18 -9.33
C MET A 247 5.61 -0.84 -8.66
N ASP A 248 5.71 -0.81 -7.34
CA ASP A 248 5.81 0.42 -6.57
C ASP A 248 7.28 0.87 -6.46
N ALA A 249 7.56 1.84 -5.60
CA ALA A 249 8.92 2.27 -5.27
C ALA A 249 9.66 1.18 -4.46
N GLY A 250 10.04 0.10 -5.13
CA GLY A 250 10.73 -1.07 -4.59
C GLY A 250 10.97 -2.14 -5.67
N PRO A 251 11.75 -3.19 -5.37
CA PRO A 251 12.17 -4.19 -6.35
C PRO A 251 11.11 -5.28 -6.61
N HIS A 252 10.10 -5.40 -5.74
CA HIS A 252 9.10 -6.46 -5.82
C HIS A 252 8.13 -6.23 -6.95
N VAL A 253 7.97 -7.22 -7.83
CA VAL A 253 6.98 -7.22 -8.89
C VAL A 253 5.66 -7.79 -8.37
N LYS A 254 4.58 -7.13 -8.71
CA LYS A 254 3.22 -7.64 -8.50
C LYS A 254 2.65 -7.99 -9.88
N VAL A 255 2.15 -9.20 -10.01
CA VAL A 255 1.58 -9.70 -11.26
C VAL A 255 0.07 -9.77 -11.12
N LEU A 256 -0.62 -8.97 -11.93
CA LEU A 256 -2.07 -9.02 -12.06
C LEU A 256 -2.44 -10.15 -13.01
N THR A 257 -3.45 -10.92 -12.63
CA THR A 257 -4.04 -12.00 -13.46
C THR A 257 -5.48 -12.26 -13.03
N LEU A 258 -6.21 -13.10 -13.75
CA LEU A 258 -7.48 -13.63 -13.28
C LEU A 258 -7.25 -14.64 -12.15
N ASP A 259 -8.19 -14.75 -11.22
CA ASP A 259 -8.09 -15.63 -10.05
C ASP A 259 -7.83 -17.10 -10.45
N GLU A 260 -8.50 -17.57 -11.50
CA GLU A 260 -8.31 -18.94 -12.05
C GLU A 260 -6.87 -19.23 -12.55
N HIS A 261 -6.10 -18.21 -12.88
CA HIS A 261 -4.71 -18.35 -13.33
C HIS A 261 -3.68 -18.08 -12.23
N ALA A 262 -4.11 -17.60 -11.05
CA ALA A 262 -3.22 -17.11 -10.00
C ALA A 262 -2.20 -18.15 -9.54
N ALA A 263 -2.62 -19.38 -9.30
CA ALA A 263 -1.73 -20.47 -8.88
C ALA A 263 -0.68 -20.80 -9.94
N ARG A 264 -1.06 -20.85 -11.23
CA ARG A 264 -0.13 -21.08 -12.36
C ARG A 264 0.89 -19.95 -12.49
N VAL A 265 0.41 -18.71 -12.42
CA VAL A 265 1.28 -17.52 -12.47
C VAL A 265 2.25 -17.52 -11.29
N ALA A 266 1.76 -17.78 -10.07
CA ALA A 266 2.59 -17.84 -8.87
C ALA A 266 3.70 -18.88 -8.94
N ALA A 267 3.38 -20.09 -9.43
CA ALA A 267 4.37 -21.14 -9.65
C ALA A 267 5.43 -20.70 -10.68
N SER A 268 4.99 -20.19 -11.83
CA SER A 268 5.91 -19.81 -12.92
C SER A 268 6.84 -18.65 -12.55
N VAL A 269 6.35 -17.61 -11.86
CA VAL A 269 7.21 -16.49 -11.43
C VAL A 269 8.04 -16.85 -10.21
N GLY A 270 7.59 -17.84 -9.41
CA GLY A 270 8.34 -18.39 -8.28
C GLY A 270 9.62 -19.14 -8.69
N GLU A 271 9.67 -19.69 -9.93
CA GLU A 271 10.84 -20.35 -10.49
C GLU A 271 11.94 -19.37 -10.95
N VAL A 272 11.64 -18.07 -11.03
CA VAL A 272 12.62 -17.07 -11.47
C VAL A 272 13.74 -16.95 -10.41
N PRO A 273 15.02 -17.13 -10.81
CA PRO A 273 16.13 -17.01 -9.86
C PRO A 273 16.13 -15.68 -9.13
N GLY A 274 16.22 -15.75 -7.80
CA GLY A 274 16.16 -14.58 -6.91
C GLY A 274 14.74 -14.23 -6.40
N VAL A 275 13.71 -14.95 -6.84
CA VAL A 275 12.39 -14.90 -6.18
C VAL A 275 12.43 -15.87 -5.00
N GLU A 276 12.24 -15.36 -3.78
CA GLU A 276 12.28 -16.16 -2.56
C GLU A 276 10.94 -16.87 -2.28
N ARG A 277 9.85 -16.19 -2.54
CA ARG A 277 8.49 -16.74 -2.48
C ARG A 277 7.49 -15.86 -3.22
N THR A 278 6.31 -16.41 -3.48
CA THR A 278 5.15 -15.70 -4.01
C THR A 278 4.03 -15.63 -2.98
N ILE A 279 3.21 -14.57 -3.04
CA ILE A 279 2.00 -14.40 -2.24
C ILE A 279 0.86 -14.11 -3.21
N ILE A 280 -0.23 -14.88 -3.13
CA ILE A 280 -1.44 -14.63 -3.92
C ILE A 280 -2.42 -13.85 -3.04
N SER A 281 -3.01 -12.79 -3.57
CA SER A 281 -4.04 -11.98 -2.89
C SER A 281 -5.09 -11.52 -3.89
N GLY A 282 -6.34 -11.65 -3.52
CA GLY A 282 -7.49 -11.06 -4.26
C GLY A 282 -7.94 -9.73 -3.67
N PRO A 283 -9.06 -9.17 -4.18
CA PRO A 283 -9.73 -8.02 -3.58
C PRO A 283 -10.15 -8.35 -2.14
N GLY A 284 -9.82 -7.48 -1.20
CA GLY A 284 -10.14 -7.65 0.22
C GLY A 284 -11.52 -7.06 0.60
N PRO A 285 -11.99 -7.30 1.83
CA PRO A 285 -13.16 -6.64 2.40
C PRO A 285 -12.87 -5.19 2.81
N ASP A 286 -13.91 -4.47 3.21
CA ASP A 286 -13.77 -3.18 3.88
C ASP A 286 -12.99 -3.31 5.20
N ALA A 287 -12.36 -2.22 5.60
CA ALA A 287 -11.76 -2.13 6.93
C ALA A 287 -12.87 -2.31 8.00
N ALA A 288 -12.63 -3.17 8.96
CA ALA A 288 -13.60 -3.52 9.98
C ALA A 288 -12.97 -3.54 11.38
N ILE A 289 -13.78 -3.28 12.39
CA ILE A 289 -13.42 -3.49 13.78
C ILE A 289 -13.49 -4.99 14.10
N THR A 290 -12.55 -5.48 14.87
CA THR A 290 -12.52 -6.84 15.38
C THR A 290 -12.27 -6.84 16.90
N ASP A 291 -12.83 -7.80 17.60
CA ASP A 291 -12.60 -8.00 19.04
C ASP A 291 -11.29 -8.78 19.33
N GLN A 292 -10.57 -9.17 18.30
CA GLN A 292 -9.32 -9.91 18.47
C GLN A 292 -8.17 -8.96 18.88
N ASP A 293 -7.59 -9.24 20.04
CA ASP A 293 -6.38 -8.56 20.50
C ASP A 293 -5.18 -8.89 19.58
N PRO A 294 -4.51 -7.91 18.98
CA PRO A 294 -3.34 -8.15 18.13
C PRO A 294 -2.19 -8.84 18.88
N ARG A 295 -2.17 -8.80 20.22
CA ARG A 295 -1.17 -9.46 21.06
C ARG A 295 -1.45 -10.96 21.26
N SER A 296 -2.69 -11.40 21.07
CA SER A 296 -3.13 -12.78 21.34
C SER A 296 -2.94 -13.75 20.15
N VAL A 297 -2.54 -13.24 18.98
CA VAL A 297 -2.32 -14.04 17.78
C VAL A 297 -0.85 -14.42 17.70
N ALA A 298 -0.55 -15.70 17.90
CA ALA A 298 0.81 -16.28 17.85
C ALA A 298 1.37 -16.30 16.41
#